data_44b0f16305a0dd6f23ba524b26f323d3
#
_entry.id   44b0f16305a0dd6f23ba524b26f323d3
#
_cell.length_a   1.000
_cell.length_b   1.000
_cell.length_c   1.000
_cell.angle_alpha   90.00
_cell.angle_beta   90.00
_cell.angle_gamma   90.00
#
_symmetry.space_group_name_H-M   'P 1'
#
loop_
_entity.id
_entity.type
_entity.pdbx_description
1 polymer ?
#
loop_
_entity_poly.entity_id
_entity_poly.type
_entity_poly.pdbx_seq_one_letter_code
_entity_poly.pdbx_strand_id
1 'polypeptide(L)'
;MPNSFKSTVRNHWQNYHQDHNFGTCWTNGTNIAYINIPKCATSITKAVFQGVQKNYITDDLSNHRFFVALRDPYSRWLSGIMEWIKRSDIVKINDTDVFKRHEFIRFLLRARTLDPHTEHQVHYIAGIDPNKIDFLWVDKDYSQTLWKYFNEVGVPLYNIKTIGTSNVSTPAQRNAQKILHEQIQKHYQSEIKTKLYIDYNFINRVQFYK
;
A
#
# COMPACT_ATOMS: atom_id res chain seq x y z
N MET A 1 -26.06 10.21 4.56
CA MET A 1 -24.80 10.74 5.11
C MET A 1 -24.83 12.25 5.01
N PRO A 2 -24.41 12.98 6.04
CA PRO A 2 -24.31 14.43 5.98
C PRO A 2 -23.39 14.86 4.83
N ASN A 3 -23.74 15.93 4.13
CA ASN A 3 -22.95 16.48 3.02
C ASN A 3 -21.52 16.86 3.46
N SER A 4 -21.32 17.18 4.74
CA SER A 4 -20.02 17.46 5.36
C SER A 4 -19.02 16.29 5.25
N PHE A 5 -19.50 15.04 5.33
CA PHE A 5 -18.62 13.86 5.25
C PHE A 5 -18.00 13.71 3.85
N LYS A 6 -18.81 13.90 2.78
CA LYS A 6 -18.31 13.81 1.39
C LYS A 6 -17.34 14.94 1.04
N SER A 7 -17.57 16.16 1.55
CA SER A 7 -16.67 17.29 1.30
C SER A 7 -15.34 17.11 2.01
N THR A 8 -15.33 16.62 3.24
CA THR A 8 -14.11 16.37 4.02
C THR A 8 -13.24 15.29 3.35
N VAL A 9 -13.86 14.19 2.88
CA VAL A 9 -13.13 13.13 2.15
C VAL A 9 -12.53 13.67 0.86
N ARG A 10 -13.28 14.47 0.09
CA ARG A 10 -12.81 15.05 -1.17
C ARG A 10 -11.64 16.01 -0.96
N ASN A 11 -11.70 16.88 0.03
CA ASN A 11 -10.64 17.84 0.34
C ASN A 11 -9.36 17.12 0.83
N HIS A 12 -9.51 16.13 1.68
CA HIS A 12 -8.39 15.31 2.16
C HIS A 12 -7.70 14.59 0.99
N TRP A 13 -8.47 14.05 0.06
CA TRP A 13 -7.96 13.36 -1.12
C TRP A 13 -7.21 14.31 -2.07
N GLN A 14 -7.73 15.53 -2.32
CA GLN A 14 -7.08 16.53 -3.17
C GLN A 14 -5.73 16.99 -2.59
N ASN A 15 -5.67 17.24 -1.29
CA ASN A 15 -4.43 17.63 -0.61
C ASN A 15 -3.39 16.48 -0.61
N TYR A 16 -3.84 15.22 -0.53
CA TYR A 16 -2.97 14.06 -0.48
C TYR A 16 -2.37 13.70 -1.85
N HIS A 17 -3.05 14.00 -2.96
CA HIS A 17 -2.53 13.78 -4.31
C HIS A 17 -1.33 14.66 -4.67
N GLN A 18 -1.18 15.82 -4.02
CA GLN A 18 -0.01 16.66 -4.21
C GLN A 18 1.27 16.03 -3.64
N ASP A 19 1.14 15.20 -2.60
CA ASP A 19 2.27 14.59 -1.90
C ASP A 19 2.64 13.18 -2.38
N HIS A 20 1.76 12.48 -3.10
CA HIS A 20 1.92 11.07 -3.49
C HIS A 20 1.67 10.90 -4.99
N ASN A 21 2.61 11.40 -5.78
CA ASN A 21 2.53 11.28 -7.24
C ASN A 21 2.60 9.81 -7.67
N PHE A 22 1.53 9.31 -8.30
CA PHE A 22 1.65 8.17 -9.20
C PHE A 22 2.76 8.49 -10.20
N GLY A 23 3.60 7.51 -10.50
CA GLY A 23 4.75 7.77 -11.36
C GLY A 23 6.05 7.98 -10.58
N THR A 24 6.05 7.88 -9.25
CA THR A 24 7.28 8.04 -8.47
C THR A 24 7.96 6.71 -8.15
N CYS A 25 9.28 6.72 -8.17
CA CYS A 25 10.15 5.64 -7.72
C CYS A 25 11.32 6.20 -6.90
N TRP A 26 12.12 5.34 -6.33
CA TRP A 26 13.37 5.69 -5.63
C TRP A 26 14.54 5.03 -6.33
N THR A 27 15.63 5.74 -6.52
CA THR A 27 16.90 5.23 -7.08
C THR A 27 18.04 5.53 -6.10
N ASN A 28 19.00 4.64 -5.99
CA ASN A 28 20.14 4.76 -5.07
C ASN A 28 21.51 4.80 -5.77
N GLY A 29 21.53 5.26 -7.01
CA GLY A 29 22.75 5.32 -7.81
C GLY A 29 23.11 4.01 -8.54
N THR A 30 22.30 2.94 -8.35
CA THR A 30 22.37 1.72 -9.15
C THR A 30 21.36 1.80 -10.30
N ASN A 31 21.37 0.81 -11.19
CA ASN A 31 20.34 0.66 -12.24
C ASN A 31 19.04 0.00 -11.75
N ILE A 32 18.83 -0.03 -10.43
CA ILE A 32 17.62 -0.55 -9.80
C ILE A 32 16.78 0.61 -9.27
N ALA A 33 15.47 0.56 -9.49
CA ALA A 33 14.51 1.55 -8.98
C ALA A 33 13.41 0.85 -8.17
N TYR A 34 13.09 1.42 -7.01
CA TYR A 34 12.02 0.93 -6.14
C TYR A 34 10.72 1.70 -6.36
N ILE A 35 9.63 1.01 -6.68
CA ILE A 35 8.30 1.59 -6.74
C ILE A 35 7.61 1.39 -5.39
N ASN A 36 7.29 2.51 -4.74
CA ASN A 36 6.66 2.46 -3.43
C ASN A 36 5.14 2.30 -3.55
N ILE A 37 4.63 1.17 -3.11
CA ILE A 37 3.19 0.97 -2.88
C ILE A 37 2.91 1.07 -1.39
N PRO A 38 2.08 2.03 -0.94
CA PRO A 38 1.75 2.17 0.48
C PRO A 38 1.18 0.88 1.08
N LYS A 39 1.56 0.57 2.31
CA LYS A 39 1.16 -0.64 3.06
C LYS A 39 1.73 -1.97 2.54
N CYS A 40 2.68 -1.90 1.60
CA CYS A 40 3.46 -3.04 1.11
C CYS A 40 4.90 -3.00 1.64
N ALA A 41 5.09 -3.10 2.94
CA ALA A 41 6.39 -3.11 3.64
C ALA A 41 7.30 -1.88 3.35
N THR A 42 6.71 -0.73 3.01
CA THR A 42 7.40 0.50 2.59
C THR A 42 8.50 0.94 3.55
N SER A 43 8.25 0.92 4.87
CA SER A 43 9.21 1.40 5.87
C SER A 43 10.49 0.57 5.87
N ILE A 44 10.37 -0.76 5.81
CA ILE A 44 11.50 -1.68 5.73
C ILE A 44 12.25 -1.47 4.42
N THR A 45 11.53 -1.47 3.30
CA THR A 45 12.13 -1.36 1.97
C THR A 45 12.89 -0.05 1.81
N LYS A 46 12.31 1.09 2.20
CA LYS A 46 12.99 2.40 2.14
C LYS A 46 14.20 2.49 3.06
N ALA A 47 14.12 1.94 4.26
CA ALA A 47 15.23 1.95 5.21
C ALA A 47 16.45 1.19 4.67
N VAL A 48 16.23 0.10 3.93
CA VAL A 48 17.28 -0.72 3.33
C VAL A 48 17.78 -0.12 2.02
N PHE A 49 16.88 0.34 1.15
CA PHE A 49 17.21 0.79 -0.19
C PHE A 49 17.85 2.19 -0.21
N GLN A 50 17.48 3.07 0.71
CA GLN A 50 18.04 4.42 0.89
C GLN A 50 18.15 5.25 -0.39
N GLY A 51 17.07 5.23 -1.19
CA GLY A 51 17.06 5.90 -2.48
C GLY A 51 16.62 7.37 -2.43
N VAL A 52 16.92 8.10 -3.50
CA VAL A 52 16.39 9.44 -3.80
C VAL A 52 15.13 9.28 -4.65
N GLN A 53 14.12 10.07 -4.37
CA GLN A 53 12.87 10.06 -5.13
C GLN A 53 13.07 10.61 -6.55
N LYS A 54 12.53 9.90 -7.52
CA LYS A 54 12.49 10.23 -8.95
C LYS A 54 11.06 10.07 -9.47
N ASN A 55 10.82 10.61 -10.66
CA ASN A 55 9.57 10.41 -11.38
C ASN A 55 9.84 9.56 -12.63
N TYR A 56 9.34 8.33 -12.69
CA TYR A 56 9.60 7.41 -13.79
C TYR A 56 8.86 7.77 -15.09
N ILE A 57 7.96 8.78 -15.06
CA ILE A 57 7.29 9.31 -16.26
C ILE A 57 8.13 10.38 -16.93
N THR A 58 8.82 11.23 -16.15
CA THR A 58 9.54 12.41 -16.66
C THR A 58 11.06 12.27 -16.64
N ASP A 59 11.60 11.44 -15.75
CA ASP A 59 13.04 11.23 -15.63
C ASP A 59 13.50 10.09 -16.55
N ASP A 60 14.71 10.17 -17.10
CA ASP A 60 15.27 9.10 -17.91
C ASP A 60 15.68 7.92 -17.03
N LEU A 61 14.81 6.93 -16.96
CA LEU A 61 15.01 5.66 -16.28
C LEU A 61 14.97 4.46 -17.25
N SER A 62 15.24 4.70 -18.54
CA SER A 62 15.18 3.69 -19.59
C SER A 62 16.06 2.47 -19.32
N ASN A 63 17.23 2.68 -18.65
CA ASN A 63 18.19 1.65 -18.28
C ASN A 63 17.93 1.04 -16.89
N HIS A 64 16.86 1.46 -16.20
CA HIS A 64 16.56 0.92 -14.88
C HIS A 64 15.66 -0.31 -14.99
N ARG A 65 15.93 -1.27 -14.10
CA ARG A 65 15.04 -2.35 -13.73
C ARG A 65 14.29 -1.93 -12.47
N PHE A 66 13.01 -2.16 -12.43
CA PHE A 66 12.18 -1.78 -11.29
C PHE A 66 11.97 -2.99 -10.38
N PHE A 67 11.80 -2.74 -9.08
CA PHE A 67 11.20 -3.73 -8.21
C PHE A 67 10.05 -3.13 -7.41
N VAL A 68 9.12 -3.98 -7.05
CA VAL A 68 7.94 -3.60 -6.29
C VAL A 68 7.58 -4.69 -5.28
N ALA A 69 7.21 -4.27 -4.08
CA ALA A 69 6.65 -5.16 -3.08
C ALA A 69 5.13 -5.19 -3.23
N LEU A 70 4.57 -6.39 -3.38
CA LEU A 70 3.12 -6.62 -3.43
C LEU A 70 2.67 -7.41 -2.22
N ARG A 71 1.45 -7.15 -1.78
CA ARG A 71 0.84 -7.81 -0.62
C ARG A 71 -0.55 -8.31 -0.98
N ASP A 72 -1.08 -9.26 -0.18
CA ASP A 72 -2.47 -9.65 -0.27
C ASP A 72 -3.39 -8.42 -0.34
N PRO A 73 -4.23 -8.28 -1.39
CA PRO A 73 -5.00 -7.07 -1.63
C PRO A 73 -5.94 -6.71 -0.49
N TYR A 74 -6.57 -7.69 0.13
CA TYR A 74 -7.49 -7.46 1.23
C TYR A 74 -6.76 -6.99 2.49
N SER A 75 -5.70 -7.68 2.88
CA SER A 75 -4.89 -7.30 4.05
C SER A 75 -4.27 -5.91 3.89
N ARG A 76 -3.83 -5.59 2.67
CA ARG A 76 -3.30 -4.27 2.33
C ARG A 76 -4.39 -3.19 2.45
N TRP A 77 -5.54 -3.40 1.79
CA TRP A 77 -6.66 -2.47 1.80
C TRP A 77 -7.15 -2.21 3.23
N LEU A 78 -7.33 -3.26 4.03
CA LEU A 78 -7.76 -3.14 5.43
C LEU A 78 -6.75 -2.32 6.26
N SER A 79 -5.45 -2.56 6.07
CA SER A 79 -4.40 -1.75 6.68
C SER A 79 -4.40 -0.30 6.20
N GLY A 80 -4.75 -0.06 4.94
CA GLY A 80 -4.93 1.27 4.35
C GLY A 80 -6.10 2.02 4.99
N ILE A 81 -7.24 1.36 5.17
CA ILE A 81 -8.41 1.92 5.87
C ILE A 81 -8.03 2.39 7.28
N MET A 82 -7.28 1.59 8.03
CA MET A 82 -6.86 1.99 9.40
C MET A 82 -5.95 3.23 9.38
N GLU A 83 -5.08 3.35 8.40
CA GLU A 83 -4.22 4.52 8.25
C GLU A 83 -5.02 5.76 7.82
N TRP A 84 -5.94 5.60 6.87
CA TRP A 84 -6.84 6.67 6.45
C TRP A 84 -7.68 7.20 7.61
N ILE A 85 -8.29 6.32 8.41
CA ILE A 85 -9.08 6.70 9.59
C ILE A 85 -8.24 7.50 10.59
N LYS A 86 -7.01 7.02 10.86
CA LYS A 86 -6.07 7.71 11.76
C LYS A 86 -5.74 9.13 11.31
N ARG A 87 -5.63 9.35 10.00
CA ARG A 87 -5.22 10.65 9.41
C ARG A 87 -6.38 11.60 9.17
N SER A 88 -7.57 11.05 8.92
CA SER A 88 -8.71 11.85 8.48
C SER A 88 -9.51 12.49 9.62
N ASP A 89 -9.31 12.04 10.86
CA ASP A 89 -10.10 12.41 12.06
C ASP A 89 -11.63 12.29 11.87
N ILE A 90 -12.07 11.62 10.80
CA ILE A 90 -13.50 11.44 10.48
C ILE A 90 -14.19 10.55 11.50
N VAL A 91 -13.44 9.57 12.01
CA VAL A 91 -13.89 8.62 13.02
C VAL A 91 -12.78 8.43 14.04
N LYS A 92 -13.14 8.48 15.32
CA LYS A 92 -12.19 8.13 16.39
C LYS A 92 -11.94 6.62 16.37
N ILE A 93 -10.67 6.23 16.29
CA ILE A 93 -10.27 4.82 16.22
C ILE A 93 -10.77 3.98 17.40
N ASN A 94 -11.05 4.63 18.53
CA ASN A 94 -11.60 4.00 19.75
C ASN A 94 -13.13 3.85 19.72
N ASP A 95 -13.84 4.49 18.76
CA ASP A 95 -15.27 4.32 18.59
C ASP A 95 -15.55 3.03 17.81
N THR A 96 -15.52 1.91 18.53
CA THR A 96 -15.68 0.58 17.92
C THR A 96 -17.05 0.34 17.30
N ASP A 97 -18.08 1.09 17.71
CA ASP A 97 -19.44 0.91 17.18
C ASP A 97 -19.59 1.42 15.75
N VAL A 98 -18.78 2.41 15.36
CA VAL A 98 -18.74 2.86 13.96
C VAL A 98 -18.35 1.72 13.01
N PHE A 99 -17.41 0.87 13.42
CA PHE A 99 -16.94 -0.26 12.62
C PHE A 99 -17.95 -1.40 12.47
N LYS A 100 -19.05 -1.36 13.22
CA LYS A 100 -20.19 -2.28 13.12
C LYS A 100 -21.33 -1.72 12.27
N ARG A 101 -21.34 -0.40 11.97
CA ARG A 101 -22.43 0.26 11.24
C ARG A 101 -22.38 -0.09 9.77
N HIS A 102 -23.47 -0.63 9.25
CA HIS A 102 -23.59 -1.02 7.85
C HIS A 102 -23.37 0.14 6.87
N GLU A 103 -23.84 1.35 7.19
CA GLU A 103 -23.66 2.55 6.37
C GLU A 103 -22.19 2.92 6.22
N PHE A 104 -21.40 2.83 7.31
CA PHE A 104 -19.99 3.12 7.30
C PHE A 104 -19.21 2.08 6.48
N ILE A 105 -19.50 0.81 6.68
CA ILE A 105 -18.85 -0.28 5.92
C ILE A 105 -19.18 -0.16 4.43
N ARG A 106 -20.44 0.07 4.07
CA ARG A 106 -20.84 0.29 2.67
C ARG A 106 -20.17 1.51 2.06
N PHE A 107 -19.99 2.58 2.83
CA PHE A 107 -19.23 3.74 2.38
C PHE A 107 -17.78 3.35 2.04
N LEU A 108 -17.08 2.63 2.92
CA LEU A 108 -15.71 2.16 2.67
C LEU A 108 -15.60 1.27 1.43
N LEU A 109 -16.58 0.38 1.23
CA LEU A 109 -16.60 -0.55 0.11
C LEU A 109 -16.92 0.13 -1.23
N ARG A 110 -17.81 1.15 -1.23
CA ARG A 110 -18.25 1.87 -2.44
C ARG A 110 -17.30 2.99 -2.86
N ALA A 111 -16.54 3.55 -1.96
CA ALA A 111 -15.54 4.54 -2.30
C ALA A 111 -14.53 3.93 -3.29
N ARG A 112 -14.30 4.58 -4.44
CA ARG A 112 -13.29 4.12 -5.43
C ARG A 112 -11.94 4.04 -4.75
N THR A 113 -11.53 5.13 -4.14
CA THR A 113 -10.36 5.22 -3.26
C THR A 113 -10.65 6.30 -2.19
N LEU A 114 -10.05 6.18 -1.02
CA LEU A 114 -10.17 7.16 0.05
C LEU A 114 -8.91 8.02 0.15
N ASP A 115 -7.76 7.37 -0.07
CA ASP A 115 -6.44 7.95 -0.14
C ASP A 115 -5.47 6.96 -0.82
N PRO A 116 -4.19 7.31 -1.05
CA PRO A 116 -3.22 6.39 -1.64
C PRO A 116 -3.02 5.07 -0.89
N HIS A 117 -3.29 5.00 0.41
CA HIS A 117 -3.18 3.74 1.16
C HIS A 117 -4.26 2.73 0.80
N THR A 118 -5.38 3.18 0.22
CA THR A 118 -6.53 2.36 -0.19
C THR A 118 -6.63 2.16 -1.69
N GLU A 119 -5.75 2.81 -2.49
CA GLU A 119 -5.71 2.70 -3.95
C GLU A 119 -5.24 1.31 -4.38
N HIS A 120 -5.64 0.87 -5.57
CA HIS A 120 -5.21 -0.42 -6.13
C HIS A 120 -3.70 -0.49 -6.35
N GLN A 121 -3.10 -1.65 -6.04
CA GLN A 121 -1.65 -1.86 -6.20
C GLN A 121 -1.21 -1.72 -7.66
N VAL A 122 -2.02 -2.23 -8.58
CA VAL A 122 -1.74 -2.18 -10.02
C VAL A 122 -1.61 -0.76 -10.56
N HIS A 123 -2.27 0.22 -9.98
CA HIS A 123 -2.22 1.61 -10.43
C HIS A 123 -0.85 2.27 -10.19
N TYR A 124 -0.08 1.80 -9.21
CA TYR A 124 1.27 2.34 -8.91
C TYR A 124 2.33 1.95 -9.93
N ILE A 125 2.07 0.93 -10.73
CA ILE A 125 3.00 0.43 -11.77
C ILE A 125 2.48 0.68 -13.19
N ALA A 126 1.37 1.39 -13.32
CA ALA A 126 0.78 1.70 -14.61
C ALA A 126 1.77 2.48 -15.50
N GLY A 127 1.92 2.03 -16.75
CA GLY A 127 2.83 2.65 -17.73
C GLY A 127 4.27 2.11 -17.70
N ILE A 128 4.61 1.17 -16.81
CA ILE A 128 5.90 0.49 -16.81
C ILE A 128 5.75 -0.87 -17.50
N ASP A 129 6.73 -1.21 -18.36
CA ASP A 129 6.79 -2.53 -18.97
C ASP A 129 6.91 -3.61 -17.89
N PRO A 130 5.96 -4.56 -17.76
CA PRO A 130 6.01 -5.61 -16.75
C PRO A 130 7.28 -6.46 -16.78
N ASN A 131 7.93 -6.59 -17.96
CA ASN A 131 9.19 -7.34 -18.11
C ASN A 131 10.39 -6.64 -17.44
N LYS A 132 10.24 -5.36 -17.11
CA LYS A 132 11.24 -4.59 -16.37
C LYS A 132 10.98 -4.54 -14.87
N ILE A 133 9.97 -5.26 -14.36
CA ILE A 133 9.58 -5.23 -12.96
C ILE A 133 9.83 -6.57 -12.29
N ASP A 134 10.60 -6.55 -11.20
CA ASP A 134 10.71 -7.67 -10.28
C ASP A 134 9.67 -7.55 -9.16
N PHE A 135 8.84 -8.57 -9.00
CA PHE A 135 7.76 -8.59 -8.02
C PHE A 135 8.18 -9.37 -6.78
N LEU A 136 8.19 -8.71 -5.62
CA LEU A 136 8.48 -9.32 -4.33
C LEU A 136 7.18 -9.47 -3.53
N TRP A 137 6.96 -10.65 -2.93
CA TRP A 137 5.78 -10.89 -2.11
C TRP A 137 6.02 -10.50 -0.65
N VAL A 138 5.08 -9.75 -0.08
CA VAL A 138 5.16 -9.32 1.33
C VAL A 138 4.43 -10.32 2.21
N ASP A 139 5.20 -11.15 2.88
CA ASP A 139 4.75 -12.08 3.91
C ASP A 139 5.65 -11.97 5.16
N LYS A 140 5.64 -12.99 6.01
CA LYS A 140 6.48 -13.07 7.22
C LYS A 140 7.98 -13.10 6.91
N ASP A 141 8.37 -13.64 5.75
CA ASP A 141 9.76 -13.83 5.34
C ASP A 141 10.26 -12.73 4.40
N TYR A 142 9.45 -11.68 4.18
CA TYR A 142 9.76 -10.58 3.24
C TYR A 142 11.14 -9.96 3.44
N SER A 143 11.58 -9.77 4.68
CA SER A 143 12.90 -9.19 4.94
C SER A 143 14.02 -10.05 4.38
N GLN A 144 13.91 -11.37 4.49
CA GLN A 144 14.90 -12.32 3.94
C GLN A 144 14.87 -12.33 2.41
N THR A 145 13.66 -12.32 1.83
CA THR A 145 13.46 -12.22 0.37
C THR A 145 14.07 -10.94 -0.19
N LEU A 146 13.86 -9.80 0.48
CA LEU A 146 14.42 -8.51 0.09
C LEU A 146 15.95 -8.51 0.14
N TRP A 147 16.54 -9.11 1.18
CA TRP A 147 17.99 -9.28 1.32
C TRP A 147 18.58 -10.12 0.21
N LYS A 148 17.99 -11.28 -0.05
CA LYS A 148 18.42 -12.18 -1.11
C LYS A 148 18.37 -11.47 -2.47
N TYR A 149 17.25 -10.80 -2.77
CA TYR A 149 17.08 -10.03 -3.99
C TYR A 149 18.18 -8.96 -4.15
N PHE A 150 18.43 -8.13 -3.13
CA PHE A 150 19.45 -7.07 -3.23
C PHE A 150 20.87 -7.60 -3.42
N ASN A 151 21.21 -8.71 -2.79
CA ASN A 151 22.49 -9.37 -3.02
C ASN A 151 22.64 -9.83 -4.47
N GLU A 152 21.59 -10.41 -5.05
CA GLU A 152 21.61 -10.90 -6.44
C GLU A 152 21.68 -9.79 -7.48
N VAL A 153 20.99 -8.67 -7.24
CA VAL A 153 20.99 -7.54 -8.18
C VAL A 153 22.10 -6.52 -7.91
N GLY A 154 22.99 -6.78 -6.93
CA GLY A 154 24.15 -5.94 -6.62
C GLY A 154 23.79 -4.59 -5.97
N VAL A 155 22.67 -4.50 -5.28
CA VAL A 155 22.30 -3.29 -4.50
C VAL A 155 23.06 -3.30 -3.17
N PRO A 156 23.82 -2.24 -2.84
CA PRO A 156 24.52 -2.16 -1.57
C PRO A 156 23.55 -2.22 -0.38
N LEU A 157 23.86 -3.10 0.57
CA LEU A 157 23.05 -3.26 1.78
C LEU A 157 23.58 -2.34 2.86
N TYR A 158 22.84 -1.31 3.19
CA TYR A 158 23.12 -0.44 4.31
C TYR A 158 22.63 -1.08 5.62
N ASN A 159 23.42 -0.89 6.69
CA ASN A 159 23.31 -1.60 7.97
C ASN A 159 21.87 -1.61 8.55
N ILE A 160 21.22 -2.80 8.54
CA ILE A 160 19.82 -2.99 8.95
C ILE A 160 19.65 -3.11 10.48
N LYS A 161 20.73 -2.99 11.26
CA LYS A 161 20.66 -3.20 12.73
C LYS A 161 19.64 -2.34 13.48
N THR A 162 18.99 -1.38 12.79
CA THR A 162 18.05 -0.42 13.39
C THR A 162 16.76 -0.22 12.61
N ILE A 163 16.25 -1.21 11.89
CA ILE A 163 14.88 -1.10 11.39
C ILE A 163 13.96 -1.29 12.60
N GLY A 164 13.81 -0.22 13.35
CA GLY A 164 12.82 -0.14 14.40
C GLY A 164 11.44 -0.41 13.80
N THR A 165 10.60 -1.09 14.55
CA THR A 165 9.19 -1.36 14.24
C THR A 165 8.35 -0.07 14.23
N SER A 166 8.80 0.97 13.50
CA SER A 166 8.29 2.34 13.57
C SER A 166 6.82 2.51 13.15
N ASN A 167 6.17 1.45 12.67
CA ASN A 167 4.76 1.46 12.25
C ASN A 167 3.95 0.30 12.83
N VAL A 168 4.18 -0.04 14.08
CA VAL A 168 3.33 -1.02 14.78
C VAL A 168 1.96 -0.41 15.04
N SER A 169 0.92 -1.10 14.59
CA SER A 169 -0.47 -0.72 14.89
C SER A 169 -0.70 -0.65 16.39
N THR A 170 -1.34 0.40 16.89
CA THR A 170 -1.73 0.50 18.29
C THR A 170 -2.73 -0.60 18.66
N PRO A 171 -2.90 -0.94 19.95
CA PRO A 171 -3.95 -1.88 20.37
C PRO A 171 -5.34 -1.48 19.86
N ALA A 172 -5.67 -0.18 19.92
CA ALA A 172 -6.94 0.35 19.40
C ALA A 172 -7.10 0.12 17.89
N GLN A 173 -6.05 0.37 17.09
CA GLN A 173 -6.06 0.09 15.66
C GLN A 173 -6.26 -1.40 15.36
N ARG A 174 -5.59 -2.29 16.09
CA ARG A 174 -5.75 -3.74 15.92
C ARG A 174 -7.17 -4.19 16.25
N ASN A 175 -7.77 -3.65 17.32
CA ASN A 175 -9.15 -3.97 17.70
C ASN A 175 -10.15 -3.47 16.65
N ALA A 176 -10.04 -2.22 16.21
CA ALA A 176 -10.89 -1.65 15.16
C ALA A 176 -10.77 -2.45 13.85
N GLN A 177 -9.55 -2.82 13.46
CA GLN A 177 -9.30 -3.64 12.29
C GLN A 177 -9.93 -5.03 12.38
N LYS A 178 -9.85 -5.66 13.57
CA LYS A 178 -10.47 -6.96 13.83
C LYS A 178 -11.99 -6.90 13.68
N ILE A 179 -12.64 -5.91 14.31
CA ILE A 179 -14.09 -5.72 14.22
C ILE A 179 -14.52 -5.49 12.77
N LEU A 180 -13.84 -4.59 12.05
CA LEU A 180 -14.15 -4.32 10.64
C LEU A 180 -13.96 -5.57 9.78
N HIS A 181 -12.90 -6.34 10.00
CA HIS A 181 -12.67 -7.61 9.33
C HIS A 181 -13.82 -8.59 9.55
N GLU A 182 -14.23 -8.81 10.79
CA GLU A 182 -15.32 -9.73 11.15
C GLU A 182 -16.64 -9.32 10.47
N GLN A 183 -16.98 -8.03 10.47
CA GLN A 183 -18.18 -7.52 9.82
C GLN A 183 -18.15 -7.72 8.29
N ILE A 184 -17.00 -7.45 7.66
CA ILE A 184 -16.83 -7.65 6.21
C ILE A 184 -16.93 -9.13 5.86
N GLN A 185 -16.26 -10.01 6.61
CA GLN A 185 -16.31 -11.45 6.37
C GLN A 185 -17.72 -12.02 6.57
N LYS A 186 -18.47 -11.49 7.52
CA LYS A 186 -19.82 -11.96 7.81
C LYS A 186 -20.87 -11.47 6.79
N HIS A 187 -20.76 -10.24 6.30
CA HIS A 187 -21.86 -9.58 5.61
C HIS A 187 -21.51 -9.04 4.20
N TYR A 188 -20.22 -8.94 3.82
CA TYR A 188 -19.80 -8.20 2.63
C TYR A 188 -18.71 -8.90 1.81
N GLN A 189 -18.63 -10.24 1.87
CA GLN A 189 -17.60 -11.00 1.15
C GLN A 189 -17.62 -10.79 -0.37
N SER A 190 -18.83 -10.68 -0.94
CA SER A 190 -18.99 -10.48 -2.39
C SER A 190 -18.51 -9.09 -2.81
N GLU A 191 -18.93 -8.07 -2.06
CA GLU A 191 -18.60 -6.68 -2.35
C GLU A 191 -17.09 -6.41 -2.24
N ILE A 192 -16.41 -6.97 -1.22
CA ILE A 192 -14.96 -6.79 -1.08
C ILE A 192 -14.19 -7.54 -2.18
N LYS A 193 -14.63 -8.72 -2.58
CA LYS A 193 -14.04 -9.45 -3.72
C LYS A 193 -14.18 -8.66 -5.02
N THR A 194 -15.35 -8.09 -5.28
CA THR A 194 -15.59 -7.22 -6.44
C THR A 194 -14.71 -5.98 -6.39
N LYS A 195 -14.61 -5.32 -5.23
CA LYS A 195 -13.78 -4.13 -5.04
C LYS A 195 -12.30 -4.40 -5.35
N LEU A 196 -11.78 -5.53 -4.92
CA LEU A 196 -10.35 -5.86 -5.04
C LEU A 196 -10.02 -6.74 -6.25
N TYR A 197 -11.01 -6.99 -7.11
CA TYR A 197 -10.87 -7.91 -8.25
C TYR A 197 -9.67 -7.58 -9.14
N ILE A 198 -9.44 -6.30 -9.42
CA ILE A 198 -8.35 -5.87 -10.31
C ILE A 198 -6.97 -6.22 -9.74
N ASP A 199 -6.77 -6.04 -8.42
CA ASP A 199 -5.52 -6.39 -7.75
C ASP A 199 -5.33 -7.91 -7.68
N TYR A 200 -6.38 -8.68 -7.34
CA TYR A 200 -6.28 -10.14 -7.35
C TYR A 200 -6.00 -10.71 -8.73
N ASN A 201 -6.68 -10.20 -9.77
CA ASN A 201 -6.46 -10.62 -11.13
C ASN A 201 -5.04 -10.31 -11.61
N PHE A 202 -4.49 -9.16 -11.22
CA PHE A 202 -3.11 -8.79 -11.50
C PHE A 202 -2.12 -9.71 -10.78
N ILE A 203 -2.25 -9.87 -9.46
CA ILE A 203 -1.33 -10.68 -8.63
C ILE A 203 -1.28 -12.14 -9.10
N ASN A 204 -2.40 -12.70 -9.54
CA ASN A 204 -2.46 -14.07 -10.06
C ASN A 204 -1.75 -14.26 -11.42
N ARG A 205 -1.35 -13.18 -12.10
CA ARG A 205 -0.68 -13.24 -13.42
C ARG A 205 0.80 -12.91 -13.35
N VAL A 206 1.29 -12.33 -12.27
CA VAL A 206 2.70 -11.98 -12.13
C VAL A 206 3.51 -13.12 -11.55
N GLN A 207 4.77 -13.22 -11.97
CA GLN A 207 5.72 -14.15 -11.41
C GLN A 207 6.48 -13.45 -10.28
N PHE A 208 6.43 -14.02 -9.09
CA PHE A 208 7.18 -13.50 -7.95
C PHE A 208 8.61 -14.00 -7.95
N TYR A 209 9.52 -13.15 -7.51
CA TYR A 209 10.89 -13.49 -7.16
C TYR A 209 10.88 -14.54 -6.02
N LYS A 210 11.70 -15.59 -6.17
CA LYS A 210 11.77 -16.75 -5.27
C LYS A 210 13.07 -16.79 -4.47
#